data_2ec071905581a939192e7fbb1134fa36
#
_entry.id   2ec071905581a939192e7fbb1134fa36
#
_cell.length_a   1.000
_cell.length_b   1.000
_cell.length_c   1.000
_cell.angle_alpha   90.00
_cell.angle_beta   90.00
_cell.angle_gamma   90.00
#
_symmetry.space_group_name_H-M   'P 1'
#
loop_
_entity.id
_entity.type
_entity.pdbx_description
1 polymer ?
#
loop_
_entity_poly.entity_id
_entity_poly.type
_entity_poly.pdbx_seq_one_letter_code
_entity_poly.pdbx_strand_id
1 'polypeptide(L)'
;MEKYTSEQEYEFAKSMMQALEDKKGMDTKILEVGKKTVLTDYFVISTGTSSTHVNALADDVEFKLKSESGISPLSVQGKSEWVLMDYGFAVVHIFTEEARKHYNLERLWENAEEIY
;
A
#
# COMPACT_ATOMS: atom_id res chain seq x y z
N MET A 1 3.60 -16.64 -9.32
CA MET A 1 5.04 -16.84 -9.49
C MET A 1 5.83 -15.91 -8.57
N GLU A 2 6.73 -16.50 -7.83
CA GLU A 2 7.53 -15.70 -6.93
C GLU A 2 8.78 -15.18 -7.62
N LYS A 3 8.91 -13.88 -7.61
CA LYS A 3 10.03 -13.19 -8.20
C LYS A 3 11.06 -12.79 -7.16
N TYR A 4 10.59 -12.62 -5.93
CA TYR A 4 11.39 -12.10 -4.83
C TYR A 4 11.30 -13.03 -3.63
N THR A 5 12.30 -12.99 -2.77
CA THR A 5 12.27 -13.74 -1.52
C THR A 5 11.31 -13.05 -0.55
N SER A 6 10.88 -13.76 0.48
CA SER A 6 10.02 -13.18 1.52
C SER A 6 10.70 -11.98 2.18
N GLU A 7 12.00 -12.06 2.37
CA GLU A 7 12.77 -10.97 2.96
C GLU A 7 12.74 -9.72 2.08
N GLN A 8 12.91 -9.91 0.77
CA GLN A 8 12.86 -8.80 -0.19
C GLN A 8 11.48 -8.17 -0.22
N GLU A 9 10.43 -8.99 -0.21
CA GLU A 9 9.05 -8.49 -0.23
C GLU A 9 8.75 -7.65 0.99
N TYR A 10 9.22 -8.09 2.14
CA TYR A 10 9.06 -7.36 3.38
C TYR A 10 9.76 -6.00 3.32
N GLU A 11 11.01 -5.98 2.81
CA GLU A 11 11.75 -4.74 2.66
C GLU A 11 11.09 -3.78 1.67
N PHE A 12 10.53 -4.32 0.58
CA PHE A 12 9.79 -3.49 -0.37
C PHE A 12 8.54 -2.89 0.29
N ALA A 13 7.83 -3.67 1.09
CA ALA A 13 6.65 -3.16 1.80
C ALA A 13 7.03 -2.03 2.75
N LYS A 14 8.16 -2.18 3.45
CA LYS A 14 8.66 -1.11 4.32
C LYS A 14 9.03 0.14 3.53
N SER A 15 9.60 -0.02 2.34
CA SER A 15 9.91 1.12 1.47
C SER A 15 8.65 1.85 1.03
N MET A 16 7.58 1.11 0.74
CA MET A 16 6.28 1.70 0.41
C MET A 16 5.76 2.54 1.58
N MET A 17 5.82 1.98 2.78
CA MET A 17 5.40 2.70 3.98
C MET A 17 6.24 3.96 4.18
N GLN A 18 7.54 3.86 3.99
CA GLN A 18 8.44 4.99 4.15
C GLN A 18 8.10 6.12 3.16
N ALA A 19 7.82 5.77 1.91
CA ALA A 19 7.42 6.75 0.91
C ALA A 19 6.14 7.48 1.33
N LEU A 20 5.18 6.74 1.85
CA LEU A 20 3.92 7.31 2.30
C LEU A 20 4.13 8.25 3.48
N GLU A 21 4.92 7.84 4.46
CA GLU A 21 5.19 8.64 5.63
C GLU A 21 6.00 9.89 5.31
N ASP A 22 6.96 9.78 4.39
CA ASP A 22 7.79 10.92 3.98
C ASP A 22 6.95 12.04 3.36
N LYS A 23 5.83 11.70 2.75
CA LYS A 23 4.93 12.66 2.14
C LYS A 23 3.66 12.87 2.97
N LYS A 24 3.77 12.60 4.26
CA LYS A 24 2.75 12.90 5.26
C LYS A 24 1.45 12.11 5.10
N GLY A 25 1.56 10.89 4.59
CA GLY A 25 0.45 9.95 4.64
C GLY A 25 0.13 9.68 6.10
N MET A 26 -1.16 9.63 6.43
CA MET A 26 -1.63 9.47 7.80
C MET A 26 -2.06 8.04 8.06
N ASP A 27 -1.92 7.61 9.31
CA ASP A 27 -2.38 6.28 9.74
C ASP A 27 -1.88 5.18 8.82
N THR A 28 -0.59 5.23 8.48
CA THR A 28 0.00 4.27 7.55
C THR A 28 0.27 2.96 8.28
N LYS A 29 -0.19 1.86 7.68
CA LYS A 29 -0.09 0.53 8.28
C LYS A 29 0.34 -0.49 7.24
N ILE A 30 0.99 -1.55 7.71
CA ILE A 30 1.25 -2.74 6.90
C ILE A 30 0.54 -3.91 7.57
N LEU A 31 -0.34 -4.57 6.84
CA LEU A 31 -1.05 -5.76 7.31
C LEU A 31 -0.50 -6.97 6.56
N GLU A 32 -0.15 -8.01 7.31
CA GLU A 32 0.26 -9.27 6.69
C GLU A 32 -1.01 -10.08 6.42
N VAL A 33 -1.34 -10.23 5.15
CA VAL A 33 -2.57 -10.92 4.74
C VAL A 33 -2.28 -12.24 4.03
N GLY A 34 -1.01 -12.58 3.83
CA GLY A 34 -0.63 -13.79 3.11
C GLY A 34 -1.12 -15.08 3.74
N LYS A 35 -1.39 -15.07 5.03
CA LYS A 35 -1.95 -16.24 5.73
C LYS A 35 -3.46 -16.35 5.55
N LYS A 36 -4.11 -15.30 5.04
CA LYS A 36 -5.55 -15.24 4.86
C LYS A 36 -5.98 -15.33 3.41
N THR A 37 -5.09 -15.04 2.50
CA THR A 37 -5.38 -15.04 1.07
C THR A 37 -4.15 -15.44 0.27
N VAL A 38 -4.37 -16.01 -0.91
CA VAL A 38 -3.28 -16.31 -1.84
C VAL A 38 -3.06 -15.20 -2.85
N LEU A 39 -3.87 -14.13 -2.79
CA LEU A 39 -3.80 -13.05 -3.78
C LEU A 39 -2.61 -12.13 -3.57
N THR A 40 -2.23 -11.90 -2.32
CA THR A 40 -1.10 -11.03 -2.01
C THR A 40 -0.61 -11.34 -0.60
N ASP A 41 0.57 -10.88 -0.25
CA ASP A 41 1.15 -11.10 1.08
C ASP A 41 0.92 -9.92 2.02
N TYR A 42 0.89 -8.70 1.49
CA TYR A 42 0.79 -7.49 2.30
C TYR A 42 -0.21 -6.50 1.76
N PHE A 43 -0.90 -5.83 2.66
CA PHE A 43 -1.60 -4.58 2.36
C PHE A 43 -0.84 -3.46 3.03
N VAL A 44 -0.54 -2.41 2.27
CA VAL A 44 0.04 -1.18 2.82
C VAL A 44 -1.03 -0.12 2.67
N ILE A 45 -1.52 0.42 3.78
CA ILE A 45 -2.67 1.30 3.80
C ILE A 45 -2.27 2.66 4.34
N SER A 46 -2.71 3.72 3.68
CA SER A 46 -2.45 5.08 4.14
C SER A 46 -3.61 6.00 3.79
N THR A 47 -3.63 7.16 4.41
CA THR A 47 -4.67 8.17 4.21
C THR A 47 -4.05 9.49 3.76
N GLY A 48 -4.65 10.10 2.75
CA GLY A 48 -4.28 11.44 2.32
C GLY A 48 -5.33 12.45 2.76
N THR A 49 -4.92 13.70 2.90
CA THR A 49 -5.80 14.78 3.38
C THR A 49 -6.81 15.26 2.33
N SER A 50 -6.56 14.93 1.07
CA SER A 50 -7.40 15.34 -0.06
C SER A 50 -7.15 14.39 -1.21
N SER A 51 -7.97 14.48 -2.26
CA SER A 51 -7.76 13.65 -3.45
C SER A 51 -6.42 13.99 -4.13
N THR A 52 -6.01 15.26 -4.11
CA THR A 52 -4.71 15.66 -4.63
C THR A 52 -3.58 14.99 -3.85
N HIS A 53 -3.69 14.95 -2.53
CA HIS A 53 -2.70 14.31 -1.66
C HIS A 53 -2.66 12.80 -1.91
N VAL A 54 -3.81 12.16 -2.07
CA VAL A 54 -3.90 10.73 -2.38
C VAL A 54 -3.12 10.42 -3.66
N ASN A 55 -3.33 11.21 -4.70
CA ASN A 55 -2.62 11.01 -5.97
C ASN A 55 -1.12 11.26 -5.83
N ALA A 56 -0.73 12.27 -5.05
CA ALA A 56 0.68 12.56 -4.81
C ALA A 56 1.37 11.43 -4.05
N LEU A 57 0.67 10.86 -3.07
CA LEU A 57 1.20 9.71 -2.32
C LEU A 57 1.45 8.52 -3.23
N ALA A 58 0.50 8.24 -4.14
CA ALA A 58 0.66 7.15 -5.10
C ALA A 58 1.88 7.38 -6.00
N ASP A 59 2.04 8.60 -6.50
CA ASP A 59 3.17 8.94 -7.35
C ASP A 59 4.49 8.75 -6.62
N ASP A 60 4.55 9.12 -5.35
CA ASP A 60 5.77 9.00 -4.56
C ASP A 60 6.13 7.55 -4.28
N VAL A 61 5.14 6.70 -4.02
CA VAL A 61 5.39 5.27 -3.86
C VAL A 61 5.98 4.71 -5.15
N GLU A 62 5.36 5.02 -6.27
CA GLU A 62 5.82 4.52 -7.56
C GLU A 62 7.24 4.99 -7.86
N PHE A 63 7.53 6.26 -7.63
CA PHE A 63 8.85 6.83 -7.88
C PHE A 63 9.91 6.18 -6.98
N LYS A 64 9.64 6.07 -5.70
CA LYS A 64 10.61 5.52 -4.74
C LYS A 64 10.94 4.06 -5.05
N LEU A 65 9.94 3.25 -5.28
CA LEU A 65 10.16 1.84 -5.56
C LEU A 65 10.90 1.63 -6.88
N LYS A 66 10.59 2.44 -7.88
CA LYS A 66 11.29 2.38 -9.16
C LYS A 66 12.74 2.83 -9.02
N SER A 67 12.98 3.93 -8.32
CA SER A 67 14.33 4.51 -8.17
C SER A 67 15.25 3.64 -7.33
N GLU A 68 14.73 3.10 -6.21
CA GLU A 68 15.56 2.38 -5.26
C GLU A 68 15.65 0.89 -5.55
N SER A 69 14.60 0.31 -6.09
CA SER A 69 14.50 -1.14 -6.23
C SER A 69 14.21 -1.61 -7.64
N GLY A 70 13.95 -0.69 -8.55
CA GLY A 70 13.68 -1.03 -9.95
C GLY A 70 12.35 -1.72 -10.19
N ILE A 71 11.41 -1.64 -9.24
CA ILE A 71 10.12 -2.29 -9.39
C ILE A 71 9.02 -1.28 -9.65
N SER A 72 8.03 -1.71 -10.44
CA SER A 72 6.87 -0.90 -10.79
C SER A 72 5.61 -1.70 -10.51
N PRO A 73 4.48 -1.02 -10.25
CA PRO A 73 3.25 -1.77 -10.02
C PRO A 73 2.79 -2.49 -11.27
N LEU A 74 2.14 -3.63 -11.08
CA LEU A 74 1.52 -4.38 -12.17
C LEU A 74 0.31 -3.61 -12.70
N SER A 75 -0.40 -2.91 -11.82
CA SER A 75 -1.50 -2.05 -12.21
C SER A 75 -1.73 -0.98 -11.16
N VAL A 76 -2.30 0.13 -11.58
CA VAL A 76 -2.74 1.20 -10.68
C VAL A 76 -4.18 1.51 -11.07
N GLN A 77 -5.08 1.41 -10.11
CA GLN A 77 -6.50 1.61 -10.33
C GLN A 77 -7.05 2.70 -9.42
N GLY A 78 -8.08 3.38 -9.89
CA GLY A 78 -8.73 4.41 -9.12
C GLY A 78 -7.97 5.72 -9.17
N LYS A 79 -8.56 6.71 -8.55
CA LYS A 79 -7.96 8.03 -8.37
C LYS A 79 -8.90 8.80 -7.46
N SER A 80 -8.44 9.93 -6.98
CA SER A 80 -9.21 10.80 -6.10
C SER A 80 -9.33 10.25 -4.70
N GLU A 81 -10.35 9.46 -4.37
CA GLU A 81 -10.57 9.05 -3.00
C GLU A 81 -10.00 7.69 -2.64
N TRP A 82 -9.66 6.88 -3.64
CA TRP A 82 -9.08 5.55 -3.39
C TRP A 82 -8.21 5.16 -4.57
N VAL A 83 -6.91 5.05 -4.34
CA VAL A 83 -5.95 4.54 -5.32
C VAL A 83 -5.45 3.19 -4.83
N LEU A 84 -5.46 2.21 -5.71
CA LEU A 84 -5.00 0.86 -5.44
C LEU A 84 -3.83 0.56 -6.38
N MET A 85 -2.67 0.26 -5.79
CA MET A 85 -1.46 -0.06 -6.55
C MET A 85 -1.09 -1.50 -6.30
N ASP A 86 -1.20 -2.32 -7.33
CA ASP A 86 -0.97 -3.76 -7.22
C ASP A 86 0.45 -4.10 -7.64
N TYR A 87 1.26 -4.54 -6.69
CA TYR A 87 2.63 -4.99 -6.95
C TYR A 87 2.75 -6.52 -6.95
N GLY A 88 1.62 -7.23 -6.83
CA GLY A 88 1.62 -8.68 -6.76
C GLY A 88 1.77 -9.16 -5.32
N PHE A 89 2.97 -9.06 -4.77
CA PHE A 89 3.24 -9.46 -3.38
C PHE A 89 2.65 -8.49 -2.36
N ALA A 90 2.35 -7.27 -2.79
CA ALA A 90 1.78 -6.24 -1.92
C ALA A 90 0.81 -5.37 -2.71
N VAL A 91 -0.24 -4.94 -2.05
CA VAL A 91 -1.20 -4.00 -2.63
C VAL A 91 -1.21 -2.76 -1.74
N VAL A 92 -0.94 -1.61 -2.35
CA VAL A 92 -0.96 -0.34 -1.64
C VAL A 92 -2.34 0.28 -1.82
N HIS A 93 -2.99 0.61 -0.71
CA HIS A 93 -4.30 1.25 -0.69
C HIS A 93 -4.14 2.64 -0.09
N ILE A 94 -4.46 3.66 -0.87
CA ILE A 94 -4.40 5.04 -0.40
C ILE A 94 -5.78 5.64 -0.50
N PHE A 95 -6.31 6.10 0.62
CA PHE A 95 -7.68 6.62 0.72
C PHE A 95 -7.67 8.06 1.20
N THR A 96 -8.75 8.79 0.88
CA THR A 96 -9.09 9.94 1.69
C THR A 96 -9.65 9.42 3.03
N GLU A 97 -9.71 10.27 4.03
CA GLU A 97 -10.22 9.88 5.35
C GLU A 97 -11.65 9.34 5.26
N GLU A 98 -12.51 10.02 4.50
CA GLU A 98 -13.89 9.59 4.33
C GLU A 98 -14.00 8.24 3.65
N ALA A 99 -13.22 8.03 2.58
CA ALA A 99 -13.25 6.77 1.86
C ALA A 99 -12.74 5.63 2.73
N ARG A 100 -11.69 5.86 3.52
CA ARG A 100 -11.15 4.83 4.41
C ARG A 100 -12.19 4.35 5.40
N LYS A 101 -12.95 5.28 5.97
CA LYS A 101 -14.04 4.94 6.89
C LYS A 101 -15.18 4.24 6.18
N HIS A 102 -15.54 4.72 5.00
CA HIS A 102 -16.67 4.18 4.25
C HIS A 102 -16.43 2.73 3.80
N TYR A 103 -15.28 2.48 3.17
CA TYR A 103 -14.95 1.15 2.68
C TYR A 103 -14.49 0.20 3.77
N ASN A 104 -13.83 0.76 4.78
CA ASN A 104 -13.42 0.02 5.99
C ASN A 104 -12.74 -1.31 5.66
N LEU A 105 -11.74 -1.24 4.78
CA LEU A 105 -10.98 -2.42 4.37
C LEU A 105 -10.36 -3.15 5.54
N GLU A 106 -9.92 -2.40 6.54
CA GLU A 106 -9.28 -2.94 7.72
C GLU A 106 -10.18 -3.88 8.50
N ARG A 107 -11.49 -3.63 8.49
CA ARG A 107 -12.45 -4.49 9.18
C ARG A 107 -12.54 -5.87 8.52
N LEU A 108 -12.46 -5.89 7.19
CA LEU A 108 -12.47 -7.16 6.46
C LEU A 108 -11.26 -8.00 6.80
N TRP A 109 -10.16 -7.35 7.19
CA TRP A 109 -8.90 -7.99 7.49
C TRP A 109 -8.48 -7.81 8.94
N GLU A 110 -9.46 -7.65 9.85
CA GLU A 110 -9.17 -7.35 11.26
C GLU A 110 -8.37 -8.45 11.96
N ASN A 111 -8.43 -9.67 11.45
CA ASN A 111 -7.65 -10.77 12.00
C ASN A 111 -6.27 -10.92 11.38
N ALA A 112 -5.93 -10.05 10.43
CA ALA A 112 -4.60 -10.04 9.85
C ALA A 112 -3.64 -9.37 10.83
N GLU A 113 -2.39 -9.77 10.78
CA GLU A 113 -1.38 -9.21 11.66
C GLU A 113 -0.96 -7.84 11.17
N GLU A 114 -1.07 -6.85 12.04
CA GLU A 114 -0.58 -5.50 11.77
C GLU A 114 0.88 -5.48 12.22
N ILE A 115 1.80 -5.35 11.26
CA ILE A 115 3.23 -5.39 11.57
C ILE A 115 3.86 -4.00 11.65
N TYR A 116 3.14 -2.98 11.18
CA TYR A 116 3.54 -1.58 11.35
C TYR A 116 2.35 -0.65 11.48
#